data_87a46db7c03beabc067c0b6cf798be54
#
_entry.id   87a46db7c03beabc067c0b6cf798be54
#
_cell.length_a   1.000
_cell.length_b   1.000
_cell.length_c   1.000
_cell.angle_alpha   90.00
_cell.angle_beta   90.00
_cell.angle_gamma   90.00
#
_symmetry.space_group_name_H-M   'P 1'
#
loop_
_entity.id
_entity.type
_entity.pdbx_description
1 polymer ?
#
loop_
_entity_poly.entity_id
_entity_poly.type
_entity_poly.pdbx_seq_one_letter_code
_entity_poly.pdbx_strand_id
1 'polypeptide(L)'
;MSMKKSAVLLACVGAWALVVTGPSSVASPPHAFQPSLGVSPTLTARAATASSLPVGDADTALTSKNGETVAPEPIRAVSDEDPAQLVGIIVRFREGDEREGVLASIREAVAGVVPDASVTVEYEYHHALQGVALRAPAGSLEAIRGVNGVASAFIERESRVWGGADSEGGIRTSRPATQDPDNLSSQVMMRTDRVTQKGEGMVIAIVDTGVDMTHPALNGALSGSPALDSEKVAALLPQLGEGKDGTYVSEKFPFAYDYADGDNDASPAPDDSGSHGTHVAGIAAGNADKIMGTAPEAQVIVAKVSRSQTGEYPDSALLAALDDMAVLRPDVVNLSLGQTGGMDNEADSVYASVYKNLQDAGVSVNAAAGNEYSAGYGNLSGTNQAYASDPDTSVLCEPASYPSVVAVASIENGTAYAAFTAAGRDVAYQRARGFEGESVADLSDLPPGEYEYVDGGVGTAEDATALTAQYPEGLGGTIVMVSRGTLDFQDKFDNIAPLKPTAILVYDNEPGDALLIMNLSTLDTPAAFISQADGQAMLEAADHHLTIVEGKVLEPTSSYWMNEFSSWGTSPDLRLKPEIAAPGGNILSSVPGGDYDHFSGTSMATPQMAGISAIVLQRVQSDPLFA
;
A
#
# COMPACT_ATOMS: atom_id res chain seq x y z
N MET A 1 -7.33 31.10 4.98
CA MET A 1 -8.12 29.89 5.12
C MET A 1 -7.29 28.61 4.87
N SER A 2 -6.31 28.64 3.96
CA SER A 2 -5.39 27.53 3.60
C SER A 2 -4.52 27.02 4.76
N MET A 3 -3.84 27.89 5.50
CA MET A 3 -2.98 27.48 6.63
C MET A 3 -3.69 26.72 7.76
N LYS A 4 -5.03 26.86 7.89
CA LYS A 4 -5.80 26.16 8.92
C LYS A 4 -6.11 24.71 8.57
N LYS A 5 -6.21 24.34 7.27
CA LYS A 5 -6.56 22.98 6.84
C LYS A 5 -5.43 21.98 7.13
N SER A 6 -4.19 22.32 6.78
CA SER A 6 -3.02 21.43 6.97
C SER A 6 -2.62 21.28 8.44
N ALA A 7 -2.71 22.35 9.23
CA ALA A 7 -2.42 22.29 10.67
C ALA A 7 -3.46 21.47 11.43
N VAL A 8 -4.72 21.45 10.98
CA VAL A 8 -5.79 20.65 11.58
C VAL A 8 -5.62 19.17 11.23
N LEU A 9 -5.17 18.83 10.02
CA LEU A 9 -4.93 17.43 9.64
C LEU A 9 -3.80 16.80 10.47
N LEU A 10 -2.67 17.52 10.64
CA LEU A 10 -1.59 17.04 11.53
C LEU A 10 -2.03 16.92 13.00
N ALA A 11 -2.88 17.84 13.48
CA ALA A 11 -3.42 17.78 14.84
C ALA A 11 -4.47 16.67 15.02
N CYS A 12 -5.28 16.39 13.99
CA CYS A 12 -6.27 15.31 14.04
C CYS A 12 -5.65 13.92 13.97
N VAL A 13 -4.58 13.72 13.19
CA VAL A 13 -3.83 12.45 13.17
C VAL A 13 -3.21 12.16 14.55
N GLY A 14 -2.69 13.18 15.24
CA GLY A 14 -2.20 13.06 16.62
C GLY A 14 -3.32 12.86 17.67
N ALA A 15 -4.52 13.40 17.44
CA ALA A 15 -5.65 13.28 18.37
C ALA A 15 -6.39 11.94 18.28
N TRP A 16 -6.38 11.28 17.10
CA TRP A 16 -6.96 9.94 16.96
C TRP A 16 -6.17 8.86 17.69
N ALA A 17 -4.86 8.99 17.80
CA ALA A 17 -4.06 8.12 18.67
C ALA A 17 -4.42 8.24 20.16
N LEU A 18 -5.06 9.34 20.58
CA LEU A 18 -5.46 9.61 21.97
C LEU A 18 -6.93 9.24 22.26
N VAL A 19 -7.81 9.13 21.26
CA VAL A 19 -9.25 8.82 21.45
C VAL A 19 -9.55 7.32 21.55
N VAL A 20 -8.59 6.45 21.21
CA VAL A 20 -8.72 4.99 21.39
C VAL A 20 -8.56 4.54 22.87
N THR A 21 -8.20 5.44 23.79
CA THR A 21 -8.18 5.16 25.23
C THR A 21 -9.40 5.70 25.95
N GLY A 22 -10.57 5.13 25.71
CA GLY A 22 -11.75 5.27 26.57
C GLY A 22 -11.60 4.37 27.81
N PRO A 23 -12.11 4.76 29.00
CA PRO A 23 -11.82 4.04 30.22
C PRO A 23 -12.57 2.71 30.32
N SER A 24 -11.85 1.64 30.12
CA SER A 24 -12.29 0.33 30.61
C SER A 24 -11.83 0.19 32.05
N SER A 25 -12.78 0.08 32.95
CA SER A 25 -12.54 -0.24 34.37
C SER A 25 -11.96 -1.65 34.44
N VAL A 26 -10.66 -1.75 34.68
CA VAL A 26 -10.00 -3.01 35.03
C VAL A 26 -9.31 -2.84 36.38
N ALA A 27 -9.61 -3.77 37.26
CA ALA A 27 -9.06 -3.89 38.62
C ALA A 27 -7.53 -3.99 38.59
N SER A 28 -6.88 -3.30 39.49
CA SER A 28 -5.44 -3.28 39.71
C SER A 28 -4.90 -4.65 40.10
N PRO A 29 -3.81 -5.12 39.51
CA PRO A 29 -2.98 -6.15 40.15
C PRO A 29 -1.94 -5.51 41.09
N PRO A 30 -1.54 -6.18 42.15
CA PRO A 30 -0.52 -5.69 43.05
C PRO A 30 0.87 -6.09 42.53
N HIS A 31 1.77 -5.17 42.46
CA HIS A 31 3.19 -5.23 42.79
C HIS A 31 3.97 -4.16 42.04
N ALA A 32 4.35 -3.17 42.84
CA ALA A 32 5.27 -2.12 42.47
C ALA A 32 6.70 -2.71 42.29
N PHE A 33 7.28 -2.44 41.14
CA PHE A 33 8.73 -2.55 40.95
C PHE A 33 9.34 -1.17 41.17
N GLN A 34 10.09 -1.01 42.26
CA GLN A 34 10.93 0.16 42.47
C GLN A 34 12.26 -0.02 41.70
N PRO A 35 12.71 0.95 40.91
CA PRO A 35 14.07 0.92 40.38
C PRO A 35 15.04 1.39 41.47
N SER A 36 15.94 0.51 41.89
CA SER A 36 17.10 0.86 42.70
C SER A 36 18.10 1.62 41.84
N LEU A 37 18.42 2.84 42.25
CA LEU A 37 19.55 3.63 41.75
C LEU A 37 20.86 2.94 42.10
N GLY A 38 21.50 2.33 41.11
CA GLY A 38 22.84 1.77 41.16
C GLY A 38 23.82 2.64 40.36
N VAL A 39 24.73 3.17 41.08
CA VAL A 39 26.00 3.85 40.80
C VAL A 39 26.58 3.68 39.39
N SER A 40 26.87 4.81 38.73
CA SER A 40 27.70 4.92 37.51
C SER A 40 29.10 4.29 37.67
N PRO A 41 29.57 3.54 36.69
CA PRO A 41 30.99 3.36 36.49
C PRO A 41 31.51 4.33 35.43
N THR A 42 32.54 5.05 35.83
CA THR A 42 33.39 5.89 35.01
C THR A 42 33.97 5.10 33.84
N LEU A 43 33.62 5.49 32.60
CA LEU A 43 34.27 4.99 31.40
C LEU A 43 35.64 5.68 31.24
N THR A 44 36.68 4.96 31.58
CA THR A 44 38.06 5.30 31.17
C THR A 44 38.22 4.83 29.71
N ALA A 45 38.42 5.79 28.82
CA ALA A 45 38.79 5.55 27.42
C ALA A 45 40.13 4.84 27.36
N ARG A 46 40.14 3.59 26.94
CA ARG A 46 41.35 2.87 26.53
C ARG A 46 41.43 2.94 25.01
N ALA A 47 42.40 3.66 24.51
CA ALA A 47 42.80 3.63 23.10
C ALA A 47 43.19 2.19 22.74
N ALA A 48 42.37 1.51 21.95
CA ALA A 48 42.73 0.27 21.31
C ALA A 48 43.33 0.59 19.94
N THR A 49 44.57 0.22 19.78
CA THR A 49 45.30 0.19 18.51
C THR A 49 44.54 -0.75 17.54
N ALA A 50 44.23 -0.21 16.37
CA ALA A 50 43.66 -1.00 15.27
C ALA A 50 44.64 -2.09 14.85
N SER A 51 44.37 -3.33 15.18
CA SER A 51 44.95 -4.48 14.50
C SER A 51 44.08 -4.79 13.29
N SER A 52 44.70 -4.75 12.11
CA SER A 52 44.13 -5.16 10.84
C SER A 52 43.55 -6.57 10.93
N LEU A 53 42.23 -6.68 10.81
CA LEU A 53 41.59 -7.94 10.49
C LEU A 53 41.88 -8.29 9.03
N PRO A 54 42.12 -9.55 8.68
CA PRO A 54 42.35 -9.94 7.29
C PRO A 54 41.07 -9.70 6.50
N VAL A 55 41.19 -8.98 5.40
CA VAL A 55 40.17 -8.86 4.36
C VAL A 55 40.01 -10.27 3.79
N GLY A 56 38.95 -10.95 4.18
CA GLY A 56 38.52 -12.16 3.49
C GLY A 56 37.97 -11.79 2.13
N ASP A 57 38.41 -12.51 1.12
CA ASP A 57 37.93 -12.38 -0.27
C ASP A 57 36.42 -12.46 -0.29
N ALA A 58 35.77 -11.31 -0.59
CA ALA A 58 34.34 -11.20 -0.79
C ALA A 58 34.02 -11.55 -2.26
N ASP A 59 34.21 -12.80 -2.62
CA ASP A 59 33.70 -13.36 -3.88
C ASP A 59 32.68 -14.45 -3.54
N THR A 60 31.56 -14.05 -2.93
CA THR A 60 30.35 -14.88 -2.90
C THR A 60 29.33 -14.24 -3.82
N ALA A 61 29.45 -14.55 -5.11
CA ALA A 61 28.42 -14.30 -6.08
C ALA A 61 27.14 -15.02 -5.68
N LEU A 62 26.07 -14.28 -5.50
CA LEU A 62 24.72 -14.82 -5.31
C LEU A 62 24.29 -15.53 -6.59
N THR A 63 24.15 -16.82 -6.55
CA THR A 63 23.61 -17.61 -7.66
C THR A 63 22.08 -17.64 -7.60
N SER A 64 21.44 -17.25 -8.70
CA SER A 64 20.01 -17.48 -8.89
C SER A 64 19.70 -18.98 -8.86
N LYS A 65 18.43 -19.36 -8.64
CA LYS A 65 17.98 -20.78 -8.70
C LYS A 65 18.32 -21.50 -10.01
N ASN A 66 18.72 -20.78 -11.05
CA ASN A 66 19.09 -21.31 -12.36
C ASN A 66 20.62 -21.29 -12.62
N GLY A 67 21.44 -20.94 -11.63
CA GLY A 67 22.91 -21.01 -11.77
C GLY A 67 23.56 -19.90 -12.58
N GLU A 68 22.83 -18.85 -12.93
CA GLU A 68 23.40 -17.66 -13.57
C GLU A 68 23.75 -16.62 -12.51
N THR A 69 24.96 -16.12 -12.59
CA THR A 69 25.48 -15.03 -11.75
C THR A 69 24.90 -13.73 -12.30
N VAL A 70 23.90 -13.19 -11.65
CA VAL A 70 23.42 -11.83 -11.94
C VAL A 70 24.26 -10.88 -11.10
N ALA A 71 25.23 -10.24 -11.71
CA ALA A 71 25.87 -9.08 -11.11
C ALA A 71 24.82 -7.95 -11.09
N PRO A 72 24.63 -7.25 -9.94
CA PRO A 72 23.79 -6.06 -9.95
C PRO A 72 24.38 -5.09 -10.97
N GLU A 73 23.55 -4.57 -11.88
CA GLU A 73 24.01 -3.49 -12.75
C GLU A 73 24.40 -2.32 -11.85
N PRO A 74 25.62 -1.78 -12.00
CA PRO A 74 25.99 -0.62 -11.22
C PRO A 74 25.05 0.53 -11.58
N ILE A 75 24.53 1.23 -10.56
CA ILE A 75 23.87 2.52 -10.75
C ILE A 75 24.86 3.36 -11.56
N ARG A 76 24.52 3.67 -12.80
CA ARG A 76 25.39 4.48 -13.68
C ARG A 76 25.56 5.84 -13.02
N ALA A 77 26.78 6.10 -12.55
CA ALA A 77 27.13 7.45 -12.16
C ALA A 77 27.03 8.35 -13.39
N VAL A 78 26.59 9.58 -13.23
CA VAL A 78 26.50 10.61 -14.29
C VAL A 78 27.81 10.76 -15.08
N SER A 79 28.93 10.29 -14.55
CA SER A 79 30.25 10.29 -15.19
C SER A 79 30.41 9.29 -16.36
N ASP A 80 29.48 8.35 -16.54
CA ASP A 80 29.59 7.28 -17.55
C ASP A 80 28.72 7.53 -18.81
N GLU A 81 27.88 8.59 -18.80
CA GLU A 81 27.08 8.97 -19.95
C GLU A 81 27.92 9.70 -21.02
N ASP A 82 27.61 9.44 -22.28
CA ASP A 82 28.17 10.24 -23.39
C ASP A 82 27.75 11.71 -23.17
N PRO A 83 28.70 12.66 -23.03
CA PRO A 83 28.35 14.07 -22.83
C PRO A 83 27.42 14.67 -23.88
N ALA A 84 27.36 14.06 -25.07
CA ALA A 84 26.46 14.47 -26.16
C ALA A 84 25.09 13.78 -26.09
N GLN A 85 24.91 12.78 -25.24
CA GLN A 85 23.63 12.09 -25.06
C GLN A 85 22.57 13.09 -24.58
N LEU A 86 21.40 13.09 -25.24
CA LEU A 86 20.27 13.90 -24.80
C LEU A 86 19.57 13.23 -23.61
N VAL A 87 19.50 13.95 -22.50
CA VAL A 87 18.85 13.53 -21.27
C VAL A 87 17.79 14.52 -20.85
N GLY A 88 16.85 14.10 -20.01
CA GLY A 88 15.95 15.01 -19.29
C GLY A 88 16.75 15.79 -18.22
N ILE A 89 16.52 17.09 -18.10
CA ILE A 89 17.10 17.94 -17.07
C ILE A 89 15.97 18.77 -16.47
N ILE A 90 15.77 18.63 -15.18
CA ILE A 90 14.85 19.46 -14.40
C ILE A 90 15.58 20.72 -13.97
N VAL A 91 15.03 21.88 -14.25
CA VAL A 91 15.59 23.19 -13.90
C VAL A 91 14.60 23.98 -13.06
N ARG A 92 15.00 24.35 -11.85
CA ARG A 92 14.25 25.31 -11.01
C ARG A 92 14.81 26.71 -11.22
N PHE A 93 13.91 27.66 -11.44
CA PHE A 93 14.27 29.07 -11.54
C PHE A 93 14.30 29.76 -10.18
N ARG A 94 15.05 30.85 -10.08
CA ARG A 94 14.99 31.74 -8.92
C ARG A 94 13.69 32.53 -8.97
N GLU A 95 13.15 32.78 -7.81
CA GLU A 95 11.92 33.56 -7.68
C GLU A 95 12.12 34.99 -8.20
N GLY A 96 11.20 35.42 -9.05
CA GLY A 96 11.21 36.78 -9.61
C GLY A 96 12.01 36.97 -10.90
N ASP A 97 12.73 35.96 -11.38
CA ASP A 97 13.43 36.02 -12.67
C ASP A 97 12.45 35.78 -13.84
N GLU A 98 12.68 36.45 -14.97
CA GLU A 98 11.87 36.29 -16.16
C GLU A 98 12.23 34.99 -16.90
N ARG A 99 11.27 34.08 -17.00
CA ARG A 99 11.43 32.73 -17.58
C ARG A 99 12.11 32.75 -18.95
N GLU A 100 11.60 33.52 -19.90
CA GLU A 100 12.12 33.56 -21.28
C GLU A 100 13.60 34.01 -21.33
N GLY A 101 13.97 34.96 -20.47
CA GLY A 101 15.36 35.41 -20.36
C GLY A 101 16.29 34.33 -19.83
N VAL A 102 15.84 33.58 -18.83
CA VAL A 102 16.61 32.45 -18.27
C VAL A 102 16.72 31.32 -19.31
N LEU A 103 15.64 30.96 -20.00
CA LEU A 103 15.65 29.94 -21.07
C LEU A 103 16.59 30.32 -22.23
N ALA A 104 16.58 31.58 -22.64
CA ALA A 104 17.50 32.07 -23.68
C ALA A 104 18.97 31.91 -23.23
N SER A 105 19.27 32.24 -21.97
CA SER A 105 20.61 32.08 -21.40
C SER A 105 21.02 30.62 -21.26
N ILE A 106 20.07 29.73 -20.92
CA ILE A 106 20.32 28.27 -20.90
C ILE A 106 20.68 27.76 -22.29
N ARG A 107 19.93 28.14 -23.33
CA ARG A 107 20.24 27.74 -24.71
C ARG A 107 21.63 28.22 -25.15
N GLU A 108 22.01 29.45 -24.78
CA GLU A 108 23.36 29.98 -25.06
C GLU A 108 24.44 29.20 -24.30
N ALA A 109 24.23 28.90 -23.02
CA ALA A 109 25.15 28.13 -22.20
C ALA A 109 25.37 26.70 -22.74
N VAL A 110 24.28 26.02 -23.16
CA VAL A 110 24.35 24.68 -23.78
C VAL A 110 25.12 24.73 -25.10
N ALA A 111 24.82 25.70 -25.98
CA ALA A 111 25.52 25.86 -27.26
C ALA A 111 27.01 26.17 -27.07
N GLY A 112 27.40 26.82 -25.96
CA GLY A 112 28.79 27.07 -25.59
C GLY A 112 29.57 25.80 -25.21
N VAL A 113 28.92 24.76 -24.76
CA VAL A 113 29.53 23.48 -24.34
C VAL A 113 29.42 22.43 -25.45
N VAL A 114 28.25 22.29 -26.05
CA VAL A 114 27.98 21.34 -27.12
C VAL A 114 27.47 22.13 -28.34
N PRO A 115 28.33 22.51 -29.28
CA PRO A 115 27.93 23.24 -30.48
C PRO A 115 26.86 22.48 -31.27
N ASP A 116 25.89 23.20 -31.79
CA ASP A 116 24.74 22.68 -32.56
C ASP A 116 23.75 21.81 -31.76
N ALA A 117 23.88 21.75 -30.44
CA ALA A 117 22.92 21.05 -29.59
C ALA A 117 21.57 21.79 -29.54
N SER A 118 20.49 21.03 -29.61
CA SER A 118 19.14 21.53 -29.40
C SER A 118 18.74 21.43 -27.90
N VAL A 119 18.04 22.44 -27.41
CA VAL A 119 17.38 22.42 -26.09
C VAL A 119 15.89 22.49 -26.34
N THR A 120 15.18 21.42 -25.97
CA THR A 120 13.73 21.35 -26.08
C THR A 120 13.11 21.46 -24.69
N VAL A 121 12.09 22.27 -24.52
CA VAL A 121 11.28 22.31 -23.30
C VAL A 121 10.21 21.22 -23.45
N GLU A 122 10.15 20.29 -22.50
CA GLU A 122 9.16 19.22 -22.45
C GLU A 122 8.00 19.60 -21.52
N TYR A 123 8.30 20.22 -20.36
CA TYR A 123 7.30 20.69 -19.40
C TYR A 123 7.67 22.08 -18.89
N GLU A 124 6.64 22.87 -18.64
CA GLU A 124 6.73 24.14 -17.91
C GLU A 124 5.96 24.02 -16.59
N TYR A 125 6.58 24.48 -15.51
CA TYR A 125 6.00 24.48 -14.17
C TYR A 125 5.76 25.91 -13.71
N HIS A 126 4.57 26.21 -13.21
CA HIS A 126 4.15 27.57 -12.93
C HIS A 126 3.61 27.80 -11.52
N HIS A 127 3.23 26.75 -10.78
CA HIS A 127 2.41 26.84 -9.57
C HIS A 127 3.11 26.29 -8.33
N ALA A 128 3.29 24.97 -8.24
CA ALA A 128 4.01 24.35 -7.15
C ALA A 128 5.53 24.46 -7.32
N LEU A 129 5.99 24.58 -8.56
CA LEU A 129 7.38 24.79 -8.95
C LEU A 129 7.50 25.93 -9.97
N GLN A 130 8.50 26.77 -9.84
CA GLN A 130 8.90 27.70 -10.89
C GLN A 130 10.07 27.11 -11.65
N GLY A 131 9.83 26.56 -12.86
CA GLY A 131 10.88 25.84 -13.56
C GLY A 131 10.44 25.22 -14.88
N VAL A 132 11.29 24.36 -15.40
CA VAL A 132 11.04 23.60 -16.64
C VAL A 132 11.70 22.23 -16.58
N ALA A 133 11.18 21.28 -17.37
CA ALA A 133 11.90 20.09 -17.80
C ALA A 133 12.43 20.32 -19.21
N LEU A 134 13.70 20.04 -19.41
CA LEU A 134 14.41 20.21 -20.67
C LEU A 134 14.94 18.89 -21.18
N ARG A 135 14.96 18.72 -22.51
CA ARG A 135 15.80 17.74 -23.18
C ARG A 135 17.05 18.44 -23.68
N ALA A 136 18.22 18.07 -23.13
CA ALA A 136 19.52 18.68 -23.47
C ALA A 136 20.66 17.67 -23.31
N PRO A 137 21.88 17.93 -23.87
CA PRO A 137 23.03 17.06 -23.68
C PRO A 137 23.43 16.94 -22.21
N ALA A 138 23.74 15.74 -21.73
CA ALA A 138 24.15 15.46 -20.35
C ALA A 138 25.34 16.33 -19.92
N GLY A 139 26.33 16.52 -20.79
CA GLY A 139 27.50 17.35 -20.54
C GLY A 139 27.22 18.85 -20.36
N SER A 140 25.99 19.31 -20.60
CA SER A 140 25.61 20.71 -20.42
C SER A 140 25.11 21.05 -19.02
N LEU A 141 24.90 20.07 -18.13
CA LEU A 141 24.31 20.27 -16.80
C LEU A 141 25.02 21.36 -15.98
N GLU A 142 26.35 21.32 -15.90
CA GLU A 142 27.12 22.32 -15.13
C GLU A 142 27.03 23.73 -15.74
N ALA A 143 26.97 23.82 -17.07
CA ALA A 143 26.75 25.09 -17.74
C ALA A 143 25.36 25.66 -17.45
N ILE A 144 24.32 24.80 -17.42
CA ILE A 144 22.95 25.18 -17.05
C ILE A 144 22.90 25.65 -15.60
N ARG A 145 23.54 24.95 -14.67
CA ARG A 145 23.65 25.35 -13.25
C ARG A 145 24.31 26.72 -13.07
N GLY A 146 25.27 27.05 -13.93
CA GLY A 146 25.98 28.34 -13.93
C GLY A 146 25.16 29.51 -14.47
N VAL A 147 24.00 29.30 -15.09
CA VAL A 147 23.16 30.37 -15.66
C VAL A 147 22.58 31.24 -14.55
N ASN A 148 22.69 32.57 -14.71
CA ASN A 148 21.98 33.47 -13.81
C ASN A 148 20.46 33.30 -13.95
N GLY A 149 19.76 33.15 -12.81
CA GLY A 149 18.32 32.83 -12.78
C GLY A 149 18.03 31.34 -12.55
N VAL A 150 18.99 30.43 -12.71
CA VAL A 150 18.86 29.03 -12.30
C VAL A 150 19.15 28.91 -10.80
N ALA A 151 18.21 28.32 -10.07
CA ALA A 151 18.33 28.03 -8.65
C ALA A 151 18.96 26.65 -8.42
N SER A 152 18.55 25.65 -9.20
CA SER A 152 19.09 24.29 -9.21
C SER A 152 18.78 23.60 -10.55
N ALA A 153 19.60 22.62 -10.92
CA ALA A 153 19.32 21.75 -12.06
C ALA A 153 19.90 20.36 -11.80
N PHE A 154 19.17 19.31 -12.21
CA PHE A 154 19.59 17.93 -12.07
C PHE A 154 19.10 17.07 -13.24
N ILE A 155 19.80 15.98 -13.53
CA ILE A 155 19.35 15.02 -14.53
C ILE A 155 18.10 14.31 -14.02
N GLU A 156 17.09 14.25 -14.87
CA GLU A 156 15.85 13.53 -14.63
C GLU A 156 16.11 12.06 -14.32
N ARG A 157 15.40 11.55 -13.34
CA ARG A 157 15.40 10.13 -12.99
C ARG A 157 14.16 9.47 -13.57
N GLU A 158 14.29 8.22 -13.95
CA GLU A 158 13.16 7.37 -14.31
C GLU A 158 13.03 6.30 -13.23
N SER A 159 11.83 6.16 -12.70
CA SER A 159 11.50 5.23 -11.62
C SER A 159 10.33 4.35 -12.03
N ARG A 160 10.14 3.22 -11.35
CA ARG A 160 8.98 2.36 -11.58
C ARG A 160 8.02 2.45 -10.42
N VAL A 161 6.73 2.43 -10.72
CA VAL A 161 5.71 2.17 -9.71
C VAL A 161 5.89 0.72 -9.27
N TRP A 162 5.94 0.48 -7.96
CA TRP A 162 6.05 -0.88 -7.45
C TRP A 162 4.81 -1.66 -7.83
N GLY A 163 4.97 -2.64 -8.73
CA GLY A 163 3.90 -3.55 -9.12
C GLY A 163 3.33 -4.31 -7.93
N GLY A 164 2.06 -4.67 -8.02
CA GLY A 164 1.46 -5.63 -7.11
C GLY A 164 2.21 -6.97 -7.12
N ALA A 165 1.85 -7.86 -6.21
CA ALA A 165 2.58 -9.08 -5.83
C ALA A 165 2.93 -10.08 -6.95
N ASP A 166 2.51 -9.86 -8.20
CA ASP A 166 2.72 -10.78 -9.34
C ASP A 166 3.81 -10.35 -10.33
N SER A 167 4.41 -9.17 -10.19
CA SER A 167 5.68 -8.92 -10.86
C SER A 167 6.74 -9.83 -10.24
N GLU A 168 7.67 -10.38 -11.03
CA GLU A 168 8.73 -11.32 -10.55
C GLU A 168 9.59 -10.81 -9.36
N GLY A 169 9.31 -9.62 -8.84
CA GLY A 169 9.82 -9.01 -7.62
C GLY A 169 8.77 -8.74 -6.54
N GLY A 170 7.53 -9.20 -6.69
CA GLY A 170 6.49 -9.06 -5.68
C GLY A 170 6.91 -9.71 -4.36
N ILE A 171 6.78 -8.96 -3.27
CA ILE A 171 7.13 -9.42 -1.93
C ILE A 171 6.17 -10.54 -1.57
N ARG A 172 6.61 -11.77 -1.77
CA ARG A 172 5.97 -12.90 -1.13
C ARG A 172 6.27 -12.76 0.35
N THR A 173 5.27 -12.35 1.13
CA THR A 173 5.35 -12.50 2.58
C THR A 173 5.72 -13.95 2.87
N SER A 174 6.73 -14.18 3.69
CA SER A 174 7.15 -15.51 4.14
C SER A 174 6.07 -16.21 4.98
N ARG A 175 5.02 -15.49 5.34
CA ARG A 175 3.77 -16.06 5.85
C ARG A 175 2.91 -16.44 4.65
N PRO A 176 2.46 -17.70 4.56
CA PRO A 176 1.41 -18.06 3.62
C PRO A 176 0.26 -17.08 3.84
N ALA A 177 -0.27 -16.52 2.74
CA ALA A 177 -1.49 -15.72 2.80
C ALA A 177 -2.56 -16.63 3.43
N THR A 178 -2.75 -16.49 4.73
CA THR A 178 -3.59 -17.41 5.48
C THR A 178 -5.07 -17.16 5.22
N GLN A 179 -5.38 -16.13 4.39
CA GLN A 179 -6.78 -15.73 4.19
C GLN A 179 -6.96 -14.83 2.99
N ASP A 180 -8.17 -14.79 2.48
CA ASP A 180 -8.71 -13.82 1.54
C ASP A 180 -9.47 -12.73 2.33
N PRO A 181 -8.79 -11.72 2.93
CA PRO A 181 -9.50 -10.62 3.53
C PRO A 181 -10.16 -9.84 2.41
N ASP A 182 -11.45 -9.67 2.47
CA ASP A 182 -12.11 -8.70 1.62
C ASP A 182 -11.73 -7.27 2.04
N ASN A 183 -12.01 -6.30 1.19
CA ASN A 183 -11.74 -4.90 1.50
C ASN A 183 -12.50 -4.42 2.77
N LEU A 184 -13.59 -5.09 3.13
CA LEU A 184 -14.38 -4.75 4.32
C LEU A 184 -13.58 -4.99 5.62
N SER A 185 -12.66 -5.96 5.64
CA SER A 185 -11.80 -6.21 6.80
C SER A 185 -10.94 -4.99 7.14
N SER A 186 -10.36 -4.32 6.14
CA SER A 186 -9.56 -3.11 6.35
C SER A 186 -10.41 -1.96 6.90
N GLN A 187 -11.65 -1.81 6.45
CA GLN A 187 -12.59 -0.81 6.95
C GLN A 187 -12.94 -1.04 8.43
N VAL A 188 -13.15 -2.31 8.81
CA VAL A 188 -13.41 -2.69 10.22
C VAL A 188 -12.19 -2.41 11.09
N MET A 189 -11.00 -2.76 10.64
CA MET A 189 -9.75 -2.48 11.37
C MET A 189 -9.56 -0.99 11.62
N MET A 190 -9.80 -0.16 10.63
CA MET A 190 -9.68 1.30 10.72
C MET A 190 -10.89 1.97 11.37
N ARG A 191 -11.96 1.23 11.65
CA ARG A 191 -13.23 1.74 12.19
C ARG A 191 -13.96 2.72 11.25
N THR A 192 -13.65 2.72 9.98
CA THR A 192 -14.30 3.57 8.97
C THR A 192 -15.70 3.05 8.59
N ASP A 193 -15.98 1.78 8.85
CA ASP A 193 -17.31 1.16 8.83
C ASP A 193 -18.31 1.89 9.75
N ARG A 194 -17.85 2.46 10.86
CA ARG A 194 -18.65 3.16 11.89
C ARG A 194 -18.77 4.66 11.66
N VAL A 195 -18.11 5.21 10.65
CA VAL A 195 -18.11 6.65 10.35
C VAL A 195 -19.19 6.98 9.34
N THR A 196 -19.94 8.05 9.60
CA THR A 196 -21.02 8.51 8.71
C THR A 196 -20.52 9.30 7.52
N GLN A 197 -19.36 9.94 7.63
CA GLN A 197 -18.70 10.65 6.53
C GLN A 197 -18.21 9.62 5.51
N LYS A 198 -18.49 9.86 4.23
CA LYS A 198 -18.12 8.98 3.12
C LYS A 198 -17.33 9.70 2.03
N GLY A 199 -16.91 10.94 2.28
CA GLY A 199 -16.13 11.75 1.34
C GLY A 199 -16.96 12.66 0.43
N GLU A 200 -18.25 12.87 0.71
CA GLU A 200 -19.11 13.76 -0.09
C GLU A 200 -18.51 15.17 -0.16
N GLY A 201 -18.37 15.70 -1.37
CA GLY A 201 -17.80 17.00 -1.63
C GLY A 201 -16.27 17.08 -1.42
N MET A 202 -15.59 15.93 -1.27
CA MET A 202 -14.13 15.84 -1.20
C MET A 202 -13.55 15.35 -2.52
N VAL A 203 -12.30 15.70 -2.78
CA VAL A 203 -11.55 15.33 -3.99
C VAL A 203 -10.24 14.66 -3.59
N ILE A 204 -10.01 13.45 -4.08
CA ILE A 204 -8.76 12.70 -3.94
C ILE A 204 -8.09 12.64 -5.31
N ALA A 205 -6.83 13.06 -5.42
CA ALA A 205 -6.05 12.87 -6.63
C ALA A 205 -5.23 11.58 -6.50
N ILE A 206 -5.38 10.68 -7.45
CA ILE A 206 -4.58 9.47 -7.62
C ILE A 206 -3.51 9.78 -8.68
N VAL A 207 -2.27 9.90 -8.24
CA VAL A 207 -1.09 10.11 -9.10
C VAL A 207 -0.37 8.77 -9.19
N ASP A 208 -0.60 8.05 -10.31
CA ASP A 208 -0.25 6.62 -10.41
C ASP A 208 -0.14 6.15 -11.88
N THR A 209 -0.31 4.86 -12.15
CA THR A 209 -0.20 4.21 -13.48
C THR A 209 -1.43 4.37 -14.39
N GLY A 210 -2.39 5.20 -14.02
CA GLY A 210 -3.69 5.33 -14.69
C GLY A 210 -4.78 4.53 -13.98
N VAL A 211 -6.03 4.78 -14.34
CA VAL A 211 -7.22 4.19 -13.70
C VAL A 211 -8.22 3.73 -14.75
N ASP A 212 -8.72 2.50 -14.63
CA ASP A 212 -9.91 2.06 -15.36
C ASP A 212 -11.16 2.76 -14.80
N MET A 213 -11.43 3.95 -15.33
CA MET A 213 -12.56 4.79 -14.92
C MET A 213 -13.92 4.18 -15.31
N THR A 214 -13.92 3.10 -16.09
CA THR A 214 -15.14 2.36 -16.48
C THR A 214 -15.45 1.20 -15.54
N HIS A 215 -14.53 0.88 -14.64
CA HIS A 215 -14.69 -0.23 -13.70
C HIS A 215 -15.98 -0.08 -12.86
N PRO A 216 -16.79 -1.16 -12.70
CA PRO A 216 -18.09 -1.09 -12.00
C PRO A 216 -18.02 -0.53 -10.57
N ALA A 217 -16.90 -0.75 -9.86
CA ALA A 217 -16.69 -0.21 -8.52
C ALA A 217 -16.33 1.29 -8.49
N LEU A 218 -15.97 1.87 -9.63
CA LEU A 218 -15.47 3.25 -9.72
C LEU A 218 -16.39 4.18 -10.51
N ASN A 219 -17.30 3.65 -11.34
CA ASN A 219 -18.15 4.45 -12.22
C ASN A 219 -19.53 4.79 -11.62
N GLY A 220 -19.77 4.52 -10.34
CA GLY A 220 -21.03 4.79 -9.65
C GLY A 220 -21.32 6.29 -9.52
N ALA A 221 -22.60 6.64 -9.49
CA ALA A 221 -23.04 8.01 -9.24
C ALA A 221 -22.75 8.40 -7.77
N LEU A 222 -22.33 9.65 -7.57
CA LEU A 222 -22.15 10.22 -6.24
C LEU A 222 -23.50 10.60 -5.62
N SER A 223 -23.64 10.45 -4.31
CA SER A 223 -24.87 10.81 -3.59
C SER A 223 -24.92 12.30 -3.25
N GLY A 224 -23.77 12.98 -3.17
CA GLY A 224 -23.62 14.39 -2.82
C GLY A 224 -23.38 15.30 -4.02
N SER A 225 -23.35 16.61 -3.76
CA SER A 225 -22.95 17.57 -4.78
C SER A 225 -21.44 17.51 -5.03
N PRO A 226 -21.00 17.41 -6.30
CA PRO A 226 -19.59 17.36 -6.62
C PRO A 226 -18.87 18.67 -6.25
N ALA A 227 -17.66 18.56 -5.69
CA ALA A 227 -16.79 19.71 -5.42
C ALA A 227 -16.33 20.37 -6.73
N LEU A 228 -15.93 19.52 -7.69
CA LEU A 228 -15.53 19.88 -9.05
C LEU A 228 -16.59 19.39 -10.03
N ASP A 229 -17.36 20.31 -10.59
CA ASP A 229 -18.25 20.05 -11.71
C ASP A 229 -17.58 20.43 -13.04
N SER A 230 -18.22 20.11 -14.17
CA SER A 230 -17.68 20.38 -15.50
C SER A 230 -17.42 21.88 -15.77
N GLU A 231 -18.21 22.77 -15.17
CA GLU A 231 -18.03 24.21 -15.34
C GLU A 231 -16.79 24.70 -14.58
N LYS A 232 -16.62 24.25 -13.33
CA LYS A 232 -15.43 24.59 -12.53
C LYS A 232 -14.15 24.05 -13.15
N VAL A 233 -14.18 22.80 -13.63
CA VAL A 233 -13.02 22.22 -14.31
C VAL A 233 -12.69 23.00 -15.56
N ALA A 234 -13.67 23.30 -16.42
CA ALA A 234 -13.46 24.12 -17.62
C ALA A 234 -12.86 25.51 -17.33
N ALA A 235 -13.17 26.09 -16.16
CA ALA A 235 -12.58 27.36 -15.72
C ALA A 235 -11.14 27.22 -15.21
N LEU A 236 -10.73 26.03 -14.77
CA LEU A 236 -9.37 25.72 -14.28
C LEU A 236 -8.42 25.33 -15.41
N LEU A 237 -8.90 24.62 -16.45
CA LEU A 237 -8.07 24.14 -17.56
C LEU A 237 -7.13 25.20 -18.16
N PRO A 238 -7.57 26.45 -18.44
CA PRO A 238 -6.67 27.47 -18.98
C PRO A 238 -5.54 27.92 -18.03
N GLN A 239 -5.59 27.51 -16.76
CA GLN A 239 -4.57 27.82 -15.76
C GLN A 239 -3.53 26.71 -15.63
N LEU A 240 -3.79 25.53 -16.20
CA LEU A 240 -2.82 24.46 -16.30
C LEU A 240 -1.78 24.80 -17.38
N GLY A 241 -0.65 24.12 -17.44
CA GLY A 241 0.41 24.40 -18.41
C GLY A 241 -0.06 24.35 -19.87
N GLU A 242 0.65 25.05 -20.76
CA GLU A 242 0.34 25.06 -22.19
C GLU A 242 0.32 23.64 -22.79
N GLY A 243 -0.70 23.34 -23.60
CA GLY A 243 -0.86 22.04 -24.25
C GLY A 243 -1.48 20.93 -23.40
N LYS A 244 -1.87 21.24 -22.17
CA LYS A 244 -2.59 20.29 -21.32
C LYS A 244 -4.08 20.55 -21.43
N ASP A 245 -4.74 19.68 -22.15
CA ASP A 245 -6.18 19.81 -22.35
C ASP A 245 -7.00 19.10 -21.28
N GLY A 246 -6.46 18.21 -20.47
CA GLY A 246 -7.15 17.46 -19.42
C GLY A 246 -8.65 17.23 -19.68
N THR A 247 -9.19 16.13 -19.29
CA THR A 247 -10.57 15.79 -19.64
C THR A 247 -11.45 15.69 -18.39
N TYR A 248 -12.61 16.38 -18.42
CA TYR A 248 -13.70 16.05 -17.51
C TYR A 248 -14.40 14.78 -18.01
N VAL A 249 -14.32 13.70 -17.24
CA VAL A 249 -14.87 12.40 -17.61
C VAL A 249 -16.28 12.21 -17.06
N SER A 250 -16.46 12.45 -15.76
CA SER A 250 -17.75 12.30 -15.06
C SER A 250 -17.73 13.08 -13.74
N GLU A 251 -18.88 13.07 -13.03
CA GLU A 251 -18.91 13.61 -11.67
C GLU A 251 -17.95 12.88 -10.72
N LYS A 252 -17.78 11.58 -10.87
CA LYS A 252 -16.81 10.77 -10.08
C LYS A 252 -15.37 11.10 -10.46
N PHE A 253 -15.11 11.32 -11.75
CA PHE A 253 -13.81 11.63 -12.32
C PHE A 253 -13.81 13.01 -12.96
N PRO A 254 -13.68 14.10 -12.15
CA PRO A 254 -13.79 15.46 -12.68
C PRO A 254 -12.61 15.88 -13.54
N PHE A 255 -11.45 15.19 -13.43
CA PHE A 255 -10.27 15.46 -14.24
C PHE A 255 -9.44 14.21 -14.43
N ALA A 256 -8.96 13.99 -15.66
CA ALA A 256 -8.02 12.93 -16.01
C ALA A 256 -7.03 13.46 -17.07
N TYR A 257 -5.74 13.11 -16.90
CA TYR A 257 -4.68 13.44 -17.85
C TYR A 257 -3.52 12.48 -17.71
N ASP A 258 -2.90 12.09 -18.85
CA ASP A 258 -1.64 11.34 -18.91
C ASP A 258 -0.47 12.31 -19.04
N TYR A 259 0.25 12.50 -17.95
CA TYR A 259 1.42 13.36 -17.90
C TYR A 259 2.66 12.73 -18.51
N ALA A 260 2.75 11.40 -18.52
CA ALA A 260 3.94 10.70 -19.03
C ALA A 260 3.98 10.62 -20.56
N ASP A 261 2.82 10.39 -21.19
CA ASP A 261 2.69 10.31 -22.63
C ASP A 261 2.15 11.61 -23.25
N GLY A 262 1.70 12.57 -22.42
CA GLY A 262 1.30 13.92 -22.82
C GLY A 262 -0.04 13.97 -23.56
N ASP A 263 -1.01 13.14 -23.15
CA ASP A 263 -2.33 13.06 -23.79
C ASP A 263 -3.48 12.90 -22.77
N ASN A 264 -4.71 12.70 -23.27
CA ASN A 264 -5.91 12.57 -22.45
C ASN A 264 -6.26 11.10 -22.12
N ASP A 265 -5.44 10.14 -22.47
CA ASP A 265 -5.68 8.72 -22.17
C ASP A 265 -5.04 8.32 -20.85
N ALA A 266 -5.70 8.66 -19.75
CA ALA A 266 -5.27 8.27 -18.41
C ALA A 266 -5.72 6.85 -18.01
N SER A 267 -6.09 6.01 -18.99
CA SER A 267 -6.37 4.59 -18.79
C SER A 267 -5.09 3.84 -18.40
N PRO A 268 -5.21 2.70 -17.67
CA PRO A 268 -4.06 1.89 -17.35
C PRO A 268 -3.43 1.27 -18.61
N ALA A 269 -2.11 1.04 -18.59
CA ALA A 269 -1.45 0.29 -19.62
C ALA A 269 -2.08 -1.12 -19.76
N PRO A 270 -2.12 -1.72 -20.96
CA PRO A 270 -2.80 -2.99 -21.20
C PRO A 270 -2.11 -4.21 -20.61
N ASP A 271 -0.94 -4.05 -20.04
CA ASP A 271 -0.20 -5.09 -19.32
C ASP A 271 -0.42 -4.99 -17.80
N ASP A 272 0.05 -5.98 -17.06
CA ASP A 272 -0.12 -6.06 -15.59
C ASP A 272 0.49 -4.87 -14.85
N SER A 273 1.43 -4.13 -15.46
CA SER A 273 2.03 -2.93 -14.87
C SER A 273 1.02 -1.79 -14.71
N GLY A 274 -0.03 -1.75 -15.54
CA GLY A 274 -1.08 -0.72 -15.48
C GLY A 274 -2.15 -0.94 -14.41
N SER A 275 -2.23 -2.11 -13.78
CA SER A 275 -3.32 -2.44 -12.83
C SER A 275 -3.24 -1.68 -11.52
N HIS A 276 -2.07 -1.22 -11.13
CA HIS A 276 -1.78 -0.64 -9.82
C HIS A 276 -2.65 0.59 -9.49
N GLY A 277 -2.74 1.59 -10.38
CA GLY A 277 -3.53 2.80 -10.12
C GLY A 277 -5.04 2.54 -10.01
N THR A 278 -5.58 1.55 -10.76
CA THR A 278 -6.97 1.12 -10.63
C THR A 278 -7.22 0.48 -9.26
N HIS A 279 -6.28 -0.33 -8.78
CA HIS A 279 -6.34 -0.95 -7.46
C HIS A 279 -6.32 0.10 -6.34
N VAL A 280 -5.40 1.05 -6.43
CA VAL A 280 -5.27 2.18 -5.51
C VAL A 280 -6.53 3.04 -5.47
N ALA A 281 -7.13 3.35 -6.64
CA ALA A 281 -8.36 4.13 -6.72
C ALA A 281 -9.55 3.40 -6.05
N GLY A 282 -9.64 2.08 -6.22
CA GLY A 282 -10.66 1.26 -5.57
C GLY A 282 -10.58 1.27 -4.05
N ILE A 283 -9.36 1.20 -3.49
CA ILE A 283 -9.14 1.30 -2.04
C ILE A 283 -9.56 2.67 -1.51
N ALA A 284 -9.19 3.74 -2.21
CA ALA A 284 -9.51 5.10 -1.76
C ALA A 284 -11.00 5.41 -1.86
N ALA A 285 -11.63 5.09 -3.02
CA ALA A 285 -12.93 5.64 -3.38
C ALA A 285 -13.86 4.67 -4.15
N GLY A 286 -13.59 3.37 -4.15
CA GLY A 286 -14.47 2.36 -4.74
C GLY A 286 -15.83 2.27 -4.03
N ASN A 287 -16.88 1.89 -4.76
CA ASN A 287 -18.24 1.75 -4.22
C ASN A 287 -18.98 0.62 -4.95
N ALA A 288 -18.85 -0.60 -4.48
CA ALA A 288 -19.52 -1.77 -5.03
C ALA A 288 -19.71 -2.85 -3.95
N ASP A 289 -20.53 -3.87 -4.25
CA ASP A 289 -20.83 -4.97 -3.32
C ASP A 289 -19.55 -5.74 -2.87
N LYS A 290 -18.57 -5.90 -3.78
CA LYS A 290 -17.33 -6.62 -3.48
C LYS A 290 -16.29 -5.78 -2.73
N ILE A 291 -16.25 -4.47 -2.98
CA ILE A 291 -15.30 -3.57 -2.34
C ILE A 291 -15.98 -2.27 -1.93
N MET A 292 -15.58 -1.76 -0.78
CA MET A 292 -15.95 -0.45 -0.29
C MET A 292 -14.69 0.36 0.01
N GLY A 293 -14.42 1.38 -0.78
CA GLY A 293 -13.32 2.31 -0.52
C GLY A 293 -13.52 3.08 0.77
N THR A 294 -12.46 3.65 1.29
CA THR A 294 -12.52 4.41 2.56
C THR A 294 -13.36 5.68 2.44
N ALA A 295 -13.34 6.34 1.27
CA ALA A 295 -14.15 7.52 0.96
C ALA A 295 -14.94 7.31 -0.35
N PRO A 296 -15.96 6.41 -0.36
CA PRO A 296 -16.63 5.99 -1.60
C PRO A 296 -17.37 7.11 -2.32
N GLU A 297 -17.73 8.19 -1.63
CA GLU A 297 -18.42 9.35 -2.18
C GLU A 297 -17.48 10.50 -2.59
N ALA A 298 -16.15 10.32 -2.45
CA ALA A 298 -15.18 11.29 -2.93
C ALA A 298 -15.06 11.26 -4.46
N GLN A 299 -14.81 12.41 -5.05
CA GLN A 299 -14.38 12.54 -6.44
C GLN A 299 -12.91 12.10 -6.57
N VAL A 300 -12.54 11.61 -7.75
CA VAL A 300 -11.18 11.12 -8.03
C VAL A 300 -10.61 11.88 -9.23
N ILE A 301 -9.54 12.63 -9.02
CA ILE A 301 -8.67 13.12 -10.09
C ILE A 301 -7.70 12.02 -10.46
N VAL A 302 -7.57 11.74 -11.76
CA VAL A 302 -6.61 10.76 -12.29
C VAL A 302 -5.47 11.49 -12.96
N ALA A 303 -4.27 11.38 -12.39
CA ALA A 303 -3.04 11.89 -12.97
C ALA A 303 -2.12 10.70 -13.27
N LYS A 304 -2.14 10.23 -14.51
CA LYS A 304 -1.25 9.16 -14.94
C LYS A 304 0.14 9.72 -15.17
N VAL A 305 1.13 9.15 -14.49
CA VAL A 305 2.53 9.59 -14.56
C VAL A 305 3.46 8.51 -15.08
N SER A 306 2.98 7.30 -15.33
CA SER A 306 3.76 6.20 -15.91
C SER A 306 3.56 6.09 -17.41
N ARG A 307 4.65 5.84 -18.13
CA ARG A 307 4.63 5.59 -19.57
C ARG A 307 3.90 4.29 -19.89
N SER A 308 2.97 4.34 -20.82
CA SER A 308 2.18 3.17 -21.25
C SER A 308 3.04 2.02 -21.83
N GLN A 309 4.25 2.31 -22.29
CA GLN A 309 5.13 1.32 -22.93
C GLN A 309 6.12 0.65 -21.97
N THR A 310 6.55 1.34 -20.90
CA THR A 310 7.62 0.86 -20.03
C THR A 310 7.19 0.70 -18.57
N GLY A 311 6.05 1.29 -18.18
CA GLY A 311 5.61 1.37 -16.80
C GLY A 311 6.48 2.27 -15.89
N GLU A 312 7.48 2.94 -16.48
CA GLU A 312 8.37 3.87 -15.79
C GLU A 312 7.72 5.25 -15.70
N TYR A 313 7.98 5.98 -14.62
CA TYR A 313 7.56 7.36 -14.48
C TYR A 313 8.79 8.29 -14.39
N PRO A 314 8.88 9.29 -15.27
CA PRO A 314 9.93 10.30 -15.19
C PRO A 314 9.61 11.37 -14.15
N ASP A 315 10.64 11.94 -13.53
CA ASP A 315 10.51 13.07 -12.60
C ASP A 315 9.70 14.22 -13.22
N SER A 316 9.86 14.48 -14.51
CA SER A 316 9.17 15.57 -15.24
C SER A 316 7.65 15.40 -15.23
N ALA A 317 7.15 14.18 -15.46
CA ALA A 317 5.72 13.87 -15.44
C ALA A 317 5.14 13.99 -14.02
N LEU A 318 5.85 13.46 -13.02
CA LEU A 318 5.42 13.56 -11.63
C LEU A 318 5.35 15.04 -11.18
N LEU A 319 6.38 15.82 -11.46
CA LEU A 319 6.41 17.26 -11.13
C LEU A 319 5.31 18.04 -11.86
N ALA A 320 5.03 17.70 -13.12
CA ALA A 320 3.95 18.35 -13.88
C ALA A 320 2.56 18.03 -13.28
N ALA A 321 2.33 16.78 -12.88
CA ALA A 321 1.11 16.41 -12.18
C ALA A 321 0.96 17.17 -10.87
N LEU A 322 2.03 17.24 -10.05
CA LEU A 322 2.02 17.95 -8.78
C LEU A 322 1.85 19.46 -8.94
N ASP A 323 2.41 20.05 -10.02
CA ASP A 323 2.23 21.47 -10.33
C ASP A 323 0.77 21.79 -10.61
N ASP A 324 0.09 20.96 -11.39
CA ASP A 324 -1.34 21.11 -11.70
C ASP A 324 -2.24 20.86 -10.47
N MET A 325 -1.82 20.01 -9.49
CA MET A 325 -2.56 19.85 -8.24
C MET A 325 -2.61 21.16 -7.42
N ALA A 326 -1.66 22.07 -7.59
CA ALA A 326 -1.73 23.40 -6.96
C ALA A 326 -2.86 24.27 -7.54
N VAL A 327 -3.30 24.01 -8.76
CA VAL A 327 -4.43 24.67 -9.45
C VAL A 327 -5.74 23.94 -9.18
N LEU A 328 -5.77 22.62 -9.41
CA LEU A 328 -6.96 21.77 -9.26
C LEU A 328 -7.39 21.66 -7.80
N ARG A 329 -6.45 21.80 -6.86
CA ARG A 329 -6.65 21.81 -5.40
C ARG A 329 -7.50 20.64 -4.89
N PRO A 330 -7.11 19.40 -5.16
CA PRO A 330 -7.73 18.29 -4.45
C PRO A 330 -7.56 18.47 -2.94
N ASP A 331 -8.44 17.89 -2.14
CA ASP A 331 -8.26 17.89 -0.69
C ASP A 331 -7.06 17.00 -0.30
N VAL A 332 -6.85 15.91 -1.06
CA VAL A 332 -5.80 14.92 -0.80
C VAL A 332 -5.15 14.50 -2.13
N VAL A 333 -3.82 14.39 -2.14
CA VAL A 333 -3.04 13.70 -3.16
C VAL A 333 -2.54 12.38 -2.59
N ASN A 334 -2.78 11.29 -3.31
CA ASN A 334 -2.26 9.96 -3.03
C ASN A 334 -1.10 9.65 -3.96
N LEU A 335 0.05 9.31 -3.37
CA LEU A 335 1.26 8.88 -4.06
C LEU A 335 1.61 7.46 -3.59
N SER A 336 1.01 6.46 -4.25
CA SER A 336 1.35 5.05 -4.05
C SER A 336 2.55 4.65 -4.89
N LEU A 337 3.52 5.53 -4.98
CA LEU A 337 4.75 5.41 -5.75
C LEU A 337 5.92 5.98 -4.97
N GLY A 338 7.11 5.69 -5.41
CA GLY A 338 8.30 6.21 -4.79
C GLY A 338 9.56 5.53 -5.33
N GLN A 339 10.69 5.97 -4.84
CA GLN A 339 11.97 5.35 -5.14
C GLN A 339 12.77 5.17 -3.85
N THR A 340 13.54 4.10 -3.82
CA THR A 340 14.45 3.81 -2.72
C THR A 340 15.69 4.69 -2.83
N GLY A 341 16.26 5.00 -1.69
CA GLY A 341 17.55 5.64 -1.61
C GLY A 341 17.55 6.91 -0.80
N GLY A 342 18.75 7.39 -0.55
CA GLY A 342 18.99 8.59 0.22
C GLY A 342 18.61 9.86 -0.55
N MET A 343 18.55 10.95 0.14
CA MET A 343 18.32 12.26 -0.44
C MET A 343 19.50 12.70 -1.32
N ASP A 344 19.24 13.03 -2.57
CA ASP A 344 20.16 13.82 -3.39
C ASP A 344 19.88 15.31 -3.15
N ASN A 345 20.85 16.03 -2.64
CA ASN A 345 20.69 17.39 -2.13
C ASN A 345 20.06 18.39 -3.11
N GLU A 346 20.16 18.19 -4.42
CA GLU A 346 19.58 19.12 -5.41
C GLU A 346 18.15 18.76 -5.80
N ALA A 347 17.88 17.51 -6.14
CA ALA A 347 16.54 17.02 -6.43
C ALA A 347 15.64 17.20 -5.21
N ASP A 348 16.11 16.88 -4.03
CA ASP A 348 15.40 17.03 -2.76
C ASP A 348 14.92 18.43 -2.49
N SER A 349 15.73 19.44 -2.79
CA SER A 349 15.34 20.83 -2.60
C SER A 349 14.16 21.22 -3.49
N VAL A 350 14.05 20.64 -4.69
CA VAL A 350 12.95 20.85 -5.63
C VAL A 350 11.69 20.17 -5.10
N TYR A 351 11.76 18.86 -4.82
CA TYR A 351 10.63 18.10 -4.33
C TYR A 351 10.12 18.60 -2.96
N ALA A 352 11.02 18.90 -2.03
CA ALA A 352 10.65 19.47 -0.73
C ALA A 352 9.89 20.79 -0.88
N SER A 353 10.28 21.63 -1.86
CA SER A 353 9.55 22.87 -2.13
C SER A 353 8.18 22.63 -2.76
N VAL A 354 8.05 21.68 -3.68
CA VAL A 354 6.78 21.31 -4.32
C VAL A 354 5.79 20.80 -3.27
N TYR A 355 6.17 19.84 -2.45
CA TYR A 355 5.28 19.32 -1.40
C TYR A 355 4.92 20.37 -0.35
N LYS A 356 5.87 21.25 -0.01
CA LYS A 356 5.59 22.38 0.88
C LYS A 356 4.58 23.35 0.28
N ASN A 357 4.69 23.66 -1.01
CA ASN A 357 3.78 24.57 -1.70
C ASN A 357 2.36 23.97 -1.82
N LEU A 358 2.25 22.66 -2.07
CA LEU A 358 0.96 21.95 -2.03
C LEU A 358 0.34 22.01 -0.63
N GLN A 359 1.13 21.76 0.42
CA GLN A 359 0.67 21.86 1.80
C GLN A 359 0.19 23.29 2.12
N ASP A 360 0.92 24.32 1.69
CA ASP A 360 0.55 25.72 1.88
C ASP A 360 -0.72 26.10 1.08
N ALA A 361 -0.95 25.45 -0.06
CA ALA A 361 -2.18 25.56 -0.84
C ALA A 361 -3.37 24.82 -0.18
N GLY A 362 -3.14 24.07 0.89
CA GLY A 362 -4.17 23.33 1.65
C GLY A 362 -4.42 21.92 1.12
N VAL A 363 -3.52 21.38 0.31
CA VAL A 363 -3.56 20.02 -0.20
C VAL A 363 -2.78 19.11 0.76
N SER A 364 -3.39 18.01 1.20
CA SER A 364 -2.70 16.97 1.97
C SER A 364 -2.07 15.97 1.02
N VAL A 365 -0.79 15.67 1.20
CA VAL A 365 -0.10 14.66 0.39
C VAL A 365 0.19 13.44 1.26
N ASN A 366 -0.31 12.28 0.86
CA ASN A 366 -0.06 11.00 1.49
C ASN A 366 0.81 10.15 0.55
N ALA A 367 1.87 9.54 1.06
CA ALA A 367 2.77 8.73 0.27
C ALA A 367 3.14 7.41 0.93
N ALA A 368 3.38 6.41 0.10
CA ALA A 368 3.81 5.09 0.51
C ALA A 368 5.20 5.14 1.16
N ALA A 369 5.34 4.54 2.34
CA ALA A 369 6.61 4.54 3.07
C ALA A 369 7.73 3.77 2.35
N GLY A 370 7.35 2.80 1.50
CA GLY A 370 8.26 1.91 0.78
C GLY A 370 8.11 0.45 1.18
N ASN A 371 8.60 -0.44 0.33
CA ASN A 371 8.44 -1.89 0.49
C ASN A 371 9.79 -2.63 0.67
N GLU A 372 10.85 -1.93 1.02
CA GLU A 372 12.19 -2.47 1.14
C GLU A 372 12.57 -2.87 2.56
N TYR A 373 11.63 -2.77 3.51
CA TYR A 373 11.86 -3.05 4.94
C TYR A 373 13.03 -2.25 5.50
N SER A 374 14.25 -2.63 5.15
CA SER A 374 15.49 -1.99 5.53
C SER A 374 16.43 -1.89 4.32
N ALA A 375 17.05 -0.75 4.12
CA ALA A 375 18.13 -0.59 3.15
C ALA A 375 19.38 -1.40 3.55
N GLY A 376 19.41 -1.91 4.77
CA GLY A 376 20.51 -2.64 5.32
C GLY A 376 20.53 -4.12 4.92
N TYR A 377 21.45 -4.81 5.56
CA TYR A 377 21.70 -6.22 5.34
C TYR A 377 20.49 -7.08 5.69
N GLY A 378 20.06 -7.90 4.75
CA GLY A 378 18.99 -8.87 4.98
C GLY A 378 17.58 -8.36 4.76
N ASN A 379 17.38 -7.28 3.99
CA ASN A 379 16.05 -6.88 3.57
C ASN A 379 15.35 -7.99 2.76
N LEU A 380 14.02 -8.05 2.84
CA LEU A 380 13.24 -9.13 2.23
C LEU A 380 13.24 -9.10 0.70
N SER A 381 13.44 -7.93 0.09
CA SER A 381 13.55 -7.79 -1.37
C SER A 381 14.85 -8.38 -1.92
N GLY A 382 15.81 -8.72 -1.05
CA GLY A 382 17.13 -9.21 -1.44
C GLY A 382 18.00 -8.15 -2.09
N THR A 383 17.53 -6.90 -2.17
CA THR A 383 18.26 -5.79 -2.77
C THR A 383 19.09 -5.10 -1.71
N ASN A 384 20.40 -5.24 -1.78
CA ASN A 384 21.28 -4.52 -0.88
C ASN A 384 21.45 -3.08 -1.38
N GLN A 385 20.95 -2.11 -0.62
CA GLN A 385 21.09 -0.68 -0.90
C GLN A 385 22.45 -0.13 -0.42
N ALA A 386 23.50 -0.90 -0.56
CA ALA A 386 24.84 -0.56 -0.06
C ALA A 386 25.41 0.76 -0.59
N TYR A 387 24.81 1.29 -1.65
CA TYR A 387 25.20 2.55 -2.28
C TYR A 387 24.30 3.73 -1.92
N ALA A 388 23.27 3.53 -1.09
CA ALA A 388 22.51 4.65 -0.55
C ALA A 388 23.47 5.55 0.25
N SER A 389 23.34 6.85 0.10
CA SER A 389 24.23 7.82 0.76
C SER A 389 24.18 7.72 2.29
N ASP A 390 23.09 7.18 2.82
CA ASP A 390 22.88 6.95 4.25
C ASP A 390 22.04 5.67 4.48
N PRO A 391 22.58 4.48 4.20
CA PRO A 391 21.85 3.23 4.15
C PRO A 391 21.31 2.75 5.50
N ASP A 392 21.85 3.25 6.60
CA ASP A 392 21.51 2.79 7.96
C ASP A 392 20.54 3.73 8.68
N THR A 393 20.27 4.92 8.16
CA THR A 393 19.47 5.94 8.85
C THR A 393 18.10 6.17 8.26
N SER A 394 17.84 5.72 7.03
CA SER A 394 16.53 5.80 6.43
C SER A 394 16.30 4.68 5.43
N VAL A 395 15.15 4.07 5.55
CA VAL A 395 14.64 3.10 4.59
C VAL A 395 13.31 3.56 4.00
N LEU A 396 12.91 4.78 4.34
CA LEU A 396 11.77 5.44 3.75
C LEU A 396 12.08 5.82 2.32
N CYS A 397 11.11 5.56 1.46
CA CYS A 397 11.17 6.03 0.09
C CYS A 397 10.91 7.53 -0.01
N GLU A 398 11.41 8.14 -1.06
CA GLU A 398 10.85 9.39 -1.55
C GLU A 398 9.51 9.08 -2.26
N PRO A 399 8.42 9.86 -2.06
CA PRO A 399 8.38 11.15 -1.34
C PRO A 399 8.00 11.05 0.15
N ALA A 400 7.83 9.87 0.73
CA ALA A 400 7.42 9.70 2.13
C ALA A 400 8.40 10.32 3.14
N SER A 401 9.68 10.45 2.76
CA SER A 401 10.72 11.05 3.59
C SER A 401 10.54 12.56 3.82
N TYR A 402 9.80 13.27 2.97
CA TYR A 402 9.67 14.73 3.07
C TYR A 402 8.78 15.20 4.22
N PRO A 403 9.11 16.32 4.88
CA PRO A 403 8.36 16.81 6.05
C PRO A 403 6.90 17.17 5.77
N SER A 404 6.59 17.61 4.55
CA SER A 404 5.24 18.05 4.15
C SER A 404 4.37 16.92 3.61
N VAL A 405 4.86 15.68 3.67
CA VAL A 405 4.18 14.48 3.19
C VAL A 405 3.85 13.59 4.38
N VAL A 406 2.67 12.99 4.39
CA VAL A 406 2.28 11.97 5.37
C VAL A 406 2.76 10.62 4.86
N ALA A 407 3.75 10.05 5.52
CA ALA A 407 4.27 8.72 5.20
C ALA A 407 3.38 7.64 5.79
N VAL A 408 2.98 6.68 4.98
CA VAL A 408 2.07 5.61 5.37
C VAL A 408 2.78 4.26 5.29
N ALA A 409 2.98 3.63 6.44
CA ALA A 409 3.50 2.28 6.57
C ALA A 409 2.37 1.24 6.42
N SER A 410 2.74 0.00 6.17
CA SER A 410 1.79 -1.09 5.95
C SER A 410 1.71 -2.03 7.14
N ILE A 411 0.48 -2.31 7.57
CA ILE A 411 0.16 -3.41 8.49
C ILE A 411 -0.61 -4.50 7.75
N GLU A 412 -0.55 -5.72 8.29
CA GLU A 412 -1.32 -6.83 7.76
C GLU A 412 -2.82 -6.53 7.87
N ASN A 413 -3.57 -6.84 6.83
CA ASN A 413 -5.02 -6.73 6.86
C ASN A 413 -5.57 -7.80 7.81
N GLY A 414 -6.24 -7.38 8.86
CA GLY A 414 -6.89 -8.27 9.80
C GLY A 414 -8.15 -8.85 9.18
N THR A 415 -8.29 -10.15 9.24
CA THR A 415 -9.50 -10.83 8.78
C THR A 415 -10.57 -10.82 9.83
N ALA A 416 -11.77 -10.39 9.46
CA ALA A 416 -12.97 -10.81 10.16
C ALA A 416 -13.25 -12.27 9.74
N TYR A 417 -12.98 -13.21 10.63
CA TYR A 417 -13.28 -14.61 10.39
C TYR A 417 -14.78 -14.87 10.47
N ALA A 418 -15.32 -15.67 9.57
CA ALA A 418 -16.58 -16.32 9.84
C ALA A 418 -16.46 -17.14 11.14
N ALA A 419 -17.53 -17.22 11.90
CA ALA A 419 -17.50 -17.83 13.21
C ALA A 419 -18.77 -18.62 13.52
N PHE A 420 -18.63 -19.61 14.39
CA PHE A 420 -19.72 -20.31 15.05
C PHE A 420 -19.51 -20.28 16.56
N THR A 421 -20.50 -20.74 17.33
CA THR A 421 -20.34 -20.86 18.80
C THR A 421 -20.19 -22.33 19.18
N ALA A 422 -19.16 -22.66 19.94
CA ALA A 422 -18.96 -24.00 20.49
C ALA A 422 -18.20 -23.93 21.83
N ALA A 423 -18.34 -24.91 22.70
CA ALA A 423 -17.64 -24.96 23.98
C ALA A 423 -17.75 -23.66 24.81
N GLY A 424 -18.92 -22.98 24.69
CA GLY A 424 -19.20 -21.74 25.43
C GLY A 424 -18.49 -20.50 24.93
N ARG A 425 -17.90 -20.51 23.74
CA ARG A 425 -17.19 -19.39 23.12
C ARG A 425 -17.44 -19.30 21.61
N ASP A 426 -17.06 -18.20 21.05
CA ASP A 426 -17.04 -18.01 19.59
C ASP A 426 -15.75 -18.59 19.02
N VAL A 427 -15.88 -19.37 17.97
CA VAL A 427 -14.80 -20.08 17.28
C VAL A 427 -14.71 -19.50 15.86
N ALA A 428 -13.58 -18.89 15.57
CA ALA A 428 -13.25 -18.42 14.23
C ALA A 428 -12.88 -19.60 13.33
N TYR A 429 -13.26 -19.53 12.07
CA TYR A 429 -12.86 -20.54 11.09
C TYR A 429 -12.44 -19.94 9.76
N GLN A 430 -11.51 -20.61 9.09
CA GLN A 430 -11.08 -20.35 7.73
C GLN A 430 -11.85 -21.25 6.78
N ARG A 431 -12.40 -20.66 5.72
CA ARG A 431 -13.02 -21.37 4.61
C ARG A 431 -12.00 -22.17 3.82
N ALA A 432 -12.39 -23.34 3.33
CA ALA A 432 -11.59 -24.05 2.33
C ALA A 432 -11.75 -23.36 0.96
N ARG A 433 -10.75 -23.54 0.10
CA ARG A 433 -10.74 -23.00 -1.27
C ARG A 433 -10.64 -24.17 -2.25
N GLY A 434 -11.37 -24.10 -3.38
CA GLY A 434 -11.16 -24.99 -4.51
C GLY A 434 -9.85 -24.69 -5.25
N PHE A 435 -9.26 -25.70 -5.89
CA PHE A 435 -8.26 -25.46 -6.92
C PHE A 435 -8.89 -24.66 -8.08
N GLU A 436 -8.07 -24.11 -8.97
CA GLU A 436 -8.54 -23.28 -10.08
C GLU A 436 -9.71 -23.92 -10.85
N GLY A 437 -10.86 -23.25 -10.84
CA GLY A 437 -12.10 -23.73 -11.47
C GLY A 437 -12.90 -24.75 -10.67
N GLU A 438 -12.50 -25.07 -9.44
CA GLU A 438 -13.21 -25.99 -8.55
C GLU A 438 -13.94 -25.24 -7.43
N SER A 439 -15.01 -25.84 -6.89
CA SER A 439 -15.77 -25.25 -5.80
C SER A 439 -15.81 -26.16 -4.57
N VAL A 440 -15.73 -25.55 -3.39
CA VAL A 440 -15.85 -26.21 -2.10
C VAL A 440 -17.00 -25.56 -1.33
N ALA A 441 -17.91 -26.37 -0.81
CA ALA A 441 -19.00 -25.87 0.01
C ALA A 441 -18.49 -25.27 1.33
N ASP A 442 -19.12 -24.20 1.78
CA ASP A 442 -18.76 -23.46 2.97
C ASP A 442 -19.64 -23.80 4.18
N LEU A 443 -19.11 -23.63 5.39
CA LEU A 443 -19.88 -23.84 6.62
C LEU A 443 -21.07 -22.88 6.72
N SER A 444 -20.97 -21.68 6.14
CA SER A 444 -22.06 -20.70 6.07
C SER A 444 -23.21 -21.11 5.15
N ASP A 445 -23.03 -22.14 4.31
CA ASP A 445 -24.08 -22.70 3.49
C ASP A 445 -25.04 -23.61 4.30
N LEU A 446 -24.63 -23.99 5.51
CA LEU A 446 -25.47 -24.73 6.41
C LEU A 446 -26.56 -23.83 7.02
N PRO A 447 -27.81 -24.35 7.16
CA PRO A 447 -28.83 -23.59 7.86
C PRO A 447 -28.41 -23.18 9.26
N PRO A 448 -28.78 -21.98 9.74
CA PRO A 448 -28.57 -21.62 11.14
C PRO A 448 -29.19 -22.64 12.08
N GLY A 449 -28.44 -23.08 13.10
CA GLY A 449 -28.92 -24.10 14.02
C GLY A 449 -27.81 -24.75 14.83
N GLU A 450 -28.18 -25.72 15.63
CA GLU A 450 -27.31 -26.53 16.47
C GLU A 450 -26.95 -27.84 15.78
N TYR A 451 -25.69 -28.21 15.78
CA TYR A 451 -25.14 -29.41 15.15
C TYR A 451 -24.24 -30.16 16.13
N GLU A 452 -24.46 -31.48 16.22
CA GLU A 452 -23.55 -32.38 16.95
C GLU A 452 -22.24 -32.50 16.19
N TYR A 453 -21.12 -32.59 16.90
CA TYR A 453 -19.83 -32.91 16.31
C TYR A 453 -19.16 -34.09 17.00
N VAL A 454 -18.33 -34.82 16.25
CA VAL A 454 -17.62 -36.01 16.71
C VAL A 454 -16.15 -35.97 16.33
N ASP A 455 -15.31 -36.62 17.15
CA ASP A 455 -13.89 -36.76 16.87
C ASP A 455 -13.66 -37.81 15.77
N GLY A 456 -13.06 -37.38 14.68
CA GLY A 456 -12.65 -38.17 13.54
C GLY A 456 -11.14 -38.49 13.51
N GLY A 457 -10.45 -38.28 14.63
CA GLY A 457 -9.01 -38.55 14.75
C GLY A 457 -8.18 -37.68 13.82
N VAL A 458 -7.33 -38.29 13.00
CA VAL A 458 -6.50 -37.63 12.01
C VAL A 458 -7.13 -37.68 10.60
N GLY A 459 -8.26 -38.34 10.45
CA GLY A 459 -8.95 -38.51 9.16
C GLY A 459 -8.30 -39.58 8.28
N THR A 460 -7.72 -40.61 8.88
CA THR A 460 -7.19 -41.77 8.15
C THR A 460 -8.29 -42.74 7.72
N ALA A 461 -7.97 -43.67 6.83
CA ALA A 461 -8.89 -44.75 6.44
C ALA A 461 -9.31 -45.65 7.63
N GLU A 462 -8.44 -45.78 8.64
CA GLU A 462 -8.72 -46.48 9.90
C GLU A 462 -9.71 -45.68 10.76
N ASP A 463 -9.56 -44.36 10.84
CA ASP A 463 -10.50 -43.47 11.53
C ASP A 463 -11.88 -43.51 10.86
N ALA A 464 -11.93 -43.48 9.55
CA ALA A 464 -13.17 -43.60 8.78
C ALA A 464 -13.87 -44.94 9.01
N THR A 465 -13.09 -46.04 9.14
CA THR A 465 -13.61 -47.36 9.46
C THR A 465 -14.17 -47.38 10.88
N ALA A 466 -13.49 -46.77 11.84
CA ALA A 466 -13.94 -46.68 13.23
C ALA A 466 -15.24 -45.87 13.33
N LEU A 467 -15.32 -44.73 12.63
CA LEU A 467 -16.56 -43.90 12.54
C LEU A 467 -17.71 -44.70 11.92
N THR A 468 -17.46 -45.45 10.85
CA THR A 468 -18.48 -46.31 10.23
C THR A 468 -19.02 -47.36 11.20
N ALA A 469 -18.16 -47.95 12.01
CA ALA A 469 -18.57 -48.93 13.03
C ALA A 469 -19.36 -48.28 14.18
N GLN A 470 -19.05 -47.06 14.54
CA GLN A 470 -19.72 -46.29 15.59
C GLN A 470 -21.06 -45.71 15.12
N TYR A 471 -21.14 -45.29 13.84
CA TYR A 471 -22.31 -44.66 13.23
C TYR A 471 -22.79 -45.45 12.00
N PRO A 472 -23.39 -46.64 12.20
CA PRO A 472 -23.77 -47.52 11.08
C PRO A 472 -24.89 -46.98 10.19
N GLU A 473 -25.65 -45.98 10.67
CA GLU A 473 -26.70 -45.29 9.90
C GLU A 473 -26.11 -44.10 9.10
N GLY A 474 -24.80 -43.83 9.21
CA GLY A 474 -24.11 -42.69 8.60
C GLY A 474 -23.99 -41.48 9.53
N LEU A 475 -23.33 -40.44 9.04
CA LEU A 475 -23.02 -39.21 9.80
C LEU A 475 -23.88 -38.00 9.38
N GLY A 476 -25.04 -38.26 8.70
CA GLY A 476 -25.97 -37.20 8.34
C GLY A 476 -26.49 -36.47 9.59
N GLY A 477 -26.34 -35.14 9.63
CA GLY A 477 -26.70 -34.31 10.79
C GLY A 477 -25.51 -34.05 11.74
N THR A 478 -24.39 -34.73 11.54
CA THR A 478 -23.21 -34.63 12.42
C THR A 478 -22.00 -34.02 11.68
N ILE A 479 -21.21 -33.19 12.36
CA ILE A 479 -19.97 -32.62 11.86
C ILE A 479 -18.80 -33.48 12.35
N VAL A 480 -17.87 -33.80 11.46
CA VAL A 480 -16.66 -34.56 11.83
C VAL A 480 -15.49 -33.63 12.02
N MET A 481 -14.85 -33.70 13.17
CA MET A 481 -13.63 -32.97 13.47
C MET A 481 -12.40 -33.84 13.24
N VAL A 482 -11.42 -33.37 12.49
CA VAL A 482 -10.17 -34.10 12.26
C VAL A 482 -8.96 -33.19 12.56
N SER A 483 -7.90 -33.80 13.11
CA SER A 483 -6.64 -33.07 13.35
C SER A 483 -5.86 -32.88 12.05
N ARG A 484 -5.24 -31.71 11.86
CA ARG A 484 -4.16 -31.50 10.89
C ARG A 484 -2.99 -32.43 11.20
N GLY A 485 -2.12 -32.69 10.23
CA GLY A 485 -0.89 -33.48 10.35
C GLY A 485 -0.99 -34.86 9.71
N THR A 486 0.13 -35.46 9.41
CA THR A 486 0.37 -36.79 8.81
C THR A 486 -0.22 -37.07 7.42
N LEU A 487 -1.37 -36.53 7.08
CA LEU A 487 -2.01 -36.65 5.78
C LEU A 487 -2.23 -35.28 5.15
N ASP A 488 -2.21 -35.21 3.83
CA ASP A 488 -2.66 -34.03 3.09
C ASP A 488 -4.14 -33.78 3.36
N PHE A 489 -4.58 -32.53 3.23
CA PHE A 489 -5.97 -32.19 3.46
C PHE A 489 -6.92 -32.99 2.56
N GLN A 490 -6.60 -33.10 1.26
CA GLN A 490 -7.43 -33.85 0.32
C GLN A 490 -7.63 -35.31 0.76
N ASP A 491 -6.55 -35.99 1.19
CA ASP A 491 -6.63 -37.39 1.66
C ASP A 491 -7.59 -37.57 2.83
N LYS A 492 -7.62 -36.59 3.77
CA LYS A 492 -8.56 -36.60 4.91
C LYS A 492 -10.01 -36.52 4.42
N PHE A 493 -10.26 -35.62 3.46
CA PHE A 493 -11.59 -35.43 2.90
C PHE A 493 -12.01 -36.65 2.07
N ASP A 494 -11.13 -37.24 1.30
CA ASP A 494 -11.38 -38.46 0.52
C ASP A 494 -11.76 -39.65 1.41
N ASN A 495 -11.21 -39.72 2.63
CA ASN A 495 -11.54 -40.75 3.60
C ASN A 495 -12.88 -40.49 4.33
N ILE A 496 -13.16 -39.23 4.70
CA ILE A 496 -14.28 -38.87 5.60
C ILE A 496 -15.54 -38.50 4.84
N ALA A 497 -15.45 -37.75 3.72
CA ALA A 497 -16.62 -37.30 2.97
C ALA A 497 -17.54 -38.42 2.46
N PRO A 498 -17.06 -39.65 2.10
CA PRO A 498 -17.91 -40.77 1.75
C PRO A 498 -18.87 -41.21 2.85
N LEU A 499 -18.58 -40.88 4.12
CA LEU A 499 -19.49 -41.16 5.25
C LEU A 499 -20.64 -40.16 5.34
N LYS A 500 -20.65 -39.15 4.46
CA LYS A 500 -21.67 -38.12 4.33
C LYS A 500 -21.92 -37.32 5.62
N PRO A 501 -20.90 -36.81 6.27
CA PRO A 501 -21.08 -35.88 7.38
C PRO A 501 -21.73 -34.57 6.87
N THR A 502 -22.36 -33.85 7.79
CA THR A 502 -22.93 -32.53 7.49
C THR A 502 -21.84 -31.52 7.13
N ALA A 503 -20.69 -31.60 7.77
CA ALA A 503 -19.47 -30.83 7.45
C ALA A 503 -18.24 -31.53 8.01
N ILE A 504 -17.06 -31.10 7.57
CA ILE A 504 -15.77 -31.55 8.11
C ILE A 504 -15.00 -30.32 8.61
N LEU A 505 -14.66 -30.31 9.91
CA LEU A 505 -13.79 -29.31 10.52
C LEU A 505 -12.39 -29.89 10.69
N VAL A 506 -11.40 -29.18 10.19
CA VAL A 506 -9.98 -29.49 10.48
C VAL A 506 -9.49 -28.54 11.54
N TYR A 507 -8.93 -29.05 12.63
CA TYR A 507 -8.24 -28.22 13.63
C TYR A 507 -6.73 -28.37 13.53
N ASP A 508 -6.02 -27.27 13.82
CA ASP A 508 -4.55 -27.26 13.73
C ASP A 508 -3.92 -28.21 14.78
N ASN A 509 -2.78 -28.78 14.42
CA ASN A 509 -1.95 -29.59 15.31
C ASN A 509 -0.77 -28.79 15.89
N GLU A 510 -0.58 -27.54 15.47
CA GLU A 510 0.44 -26.63 15.96
C GLU A 510 -0.18 -25.47 16.73
N PRO A 511 0.45 -25.02 17.83
CA PRO A 511 -0.06 -23.89 18.59
C PRO A 511 0.11 -22.58 17.79
N GLY A 512 -0.91 -21.75 17.79
CA GLY A 512 -0.94 -20.45 17.15
C GLY A 512 -2.35 -20.03 16.77
N ASP A 513 -2.49 -18.76 16.39
CA ASP A 513 -3.79 -18.18 16.02
C ASP A 513 -3.99 -18.13 14.49
N ALA A 514 -3.01 -18.58 13.70
CA ALA A 514 -3.10 -18.58 12.24
C ALA A 514 -4.04 -19.70 11.77
N LEU A 515 -5.07 -19.32 11.01
CA LEU A 515 -5.96 -20.27 10.36
C LEU A 515 -5.51 -20.50 8.92
N LEU A 516 -5.27 -21.75 8.54
CA LEU A 516 -4.74 -22.12 7.23
C LEU A 516 -5.87 -22.24 6.20
N ILE A 517 -5.57 -21.81 4.96
CA ILE A 517 -6.42 -22.13 3.81
C ILE A 517 -6.15 -23.57 3.38
N MET A 518 -7.19 -24.38 3.33
CA MET A 518 -7.15 -25.72 2.75
C MET A 518 -7.52 -25.63 1.28
N ASN A 519 -6.61 -25.98 0.38
CA ASN A 519 -6.93 -26.13 -1.05
C ASN A 519 -7.42 -27.55 -1.29
N LEU A 520 -8.64 -27.67 -1.81
CA LEU A 520 -9.33 -28.95 -2.02
C LEU A 520 -9.85 -29.07 -3.45
N SER A 521 -9.94 -30.28 -3.96
CA SER A 521 -10.76 -30.55 -5.15
C SER A 521 -12.25 -30.30 -4.85
N THR A 522 -13.07 -30.21 -5.90
CA THR A 522 -14.52 -30.00 -5.76
C THR A 522 -15.12 -30.88 -4.68
N LEU A 523 -15.76 -30.28 -3.69
CA LEU A 523 -16.31 -30.93 -2.52
C LEU A 523 -17.68 -30.36 -2.16
N ASP A 524 -18.71 -31.20 -2.17
CA ASP A 524 -20.06 -30.81 -1.78
C ASP A 524 -20.27 -30.76 -0.25
N THR A 525 -19.36 -31.40 0.52
CA THR A 525 -19.41 -31.37 1.98
C THR A 525 -18.74 -30.10 2.48
N PRO A 526 -19.42 -29.24 3.25
CA PRO A 526 -18.83 -28.04 3.82
C PRO A 526 -17.56 -28.33 4.61
N ALA A 527 -16.53 -27.48 4.40
CA ALA A 527 -15.22 -27.65 4.98
C ALA A 527 -14.70 -26.35 5.61
N ALA A 528 -14.11 -26.45 6.80
CA ALA A 528 -13.51 -25.31 7.47
C ALA A 528 -12.31 -25.72 8.32
N PHE A 529 -11.40 -24.75 8.56
CA PHE A 529 -10.21 -24.91 9.39
C PHE A 529 -10.32 -24.03 10.63
N ILE A 530 -9.98 -24.58 11.82
CA ILE A 530 -9.99 -23.87 13.10
C ILE A 530 -8.64 -23.97 13.82
N SER A 531 -8.42 -23.12 14.82
CA SER A 531 -7.19 -23.16 15.61
C SER A 531 -7.04 -24.45 16.44
N GLN A 532 -5.80 -24.78 16.82
CA GLN A 532 -5.54 -25.89 17.74
C GLN A 532 -6.27 -25.70 19.07
N ALA A 533 -6.20 -24.49 19.63
CA ALA A 533 -6.80 -24.17 20.93
C ALA A 533 -8.32 -24.35 20.92
N ASP A 534 -8.99 -23.99 19.81
CA ASP A 534 -10.42 -24.17 19.65
C ASP A 534 -10.80 -25.63 19.46
N GLY A 535 -10.07 -26.33 18.58
CA GLY A 535 -10.28 -27.76 18.37
C GLY A 535 -10.14 -28.59 19.64
N GLN A 536 -9.08 -28.34 20.41
CA GLN A 536 -8.88 -29.01 21.70
C GLN A 536 -9.97 -28.68 22.72
N ALA A 537 -10.37 -27.41 22.84
CA ALA A 537 -11.43 -27.02 23.75
C ALA A 537 -12.80 -27.62 23.36
N MET A 538 -13.07 -27.77 22.08
CA MET A 538 -14.29 -28.45 21.59
C MET A 538 -14.26 -29.94 21.93
N LEU A 539 -13.14 -30.62 21.74
CA LEU A 539 -13.00 -32.06 22.07
C LEU A 539 -13.02 -32.32 23.59
N GLU A 540 -12.58 -31.37 24.41
CA GLU A 540 -12.62 -31.46 25.88
C GLU A 540 -13.97 -31.04 26.48
N ALA A 541 -14.82 -30.39 25.70
CA ALA A 541 -16.13 -29.94 26.17
C ALA A 541 -17.03 -31.13 26.54
N ALA A 542 -17.85 -30.94 27.57
CA ALA A 542 -18.85 -31.94 27.95
C ALA A 542 -20.04 -31.98 26.98
N ASP A 543 -20.24 -30.91 26.25
CA ASP A 543 -21.29 -30.73 25.25
C ASP A 543 -20.64 -30.66 23.87
N HIS A 544 -20.86 -31.65 23.04
CA HIS A 544 -20.31 -31.77 21.70
C HIS A 544 -21.27 -31.19 20.65
N HIS A 545 -21.76 -29.97 20.90
CA HIS A 545 -22.58 -29.23 19.96
C HIS A 545 -21.93 -27.91 19.58
N LEU A 546 -22.11 -27.50 18.34
CA LEU A 546 -21.81 -26.16 17.85
C LEU A 546 -23.05 -25.50 17.29
N THR A 547 -23.10 -24.18 17.36
CA THR A 547 -24.23 -23.39 16.84
C THR A 547 -23.75 -22.51 15.70
N ILE A 548 -24.32 -22.70 14.51
CA ILE A 548 -24.13 -21.81 13.36
C ILE A 548 -25.17 -20.69 13.45
N VAL A 549 -24.69 -19.46 13.36
CA VAL A 549 -25.50 -18.24 13.34
C VAL A 549 -25.22 -17.51 12.05
N GLU A 550 -26.27 -17.17 11.30
CA GLU A 550 -26.15 -16.46 10.03
C GLU A 550 -25.36 -15.15 10.17
N GLY A 551 -24.37 -14.96 9.31
CA GLY A 551 -23.55 -13.75 9.27
C GLY A 551 -22.68 -13.50 10.50
N LYS A 552 -22.49 -14.51 11.37
CA LYS A 552 -21.63 -14.36 12.52
C LYS A 552 -20.17 -14.27 12.10
N VAL A 553 -19.52 -13.18 12.50
CA VAL A 553 -18.09 -12.97 12.31
C VAL A 553 -17.42 -12.68 13.64
N LEU A 554 -16.20 -13.13 13.82
CA LEU A 554 -15.31 -12.65 14.88
C LEU A 554 -14.49 -11.49 14.32
N GLU A 555 -14.58 -10.35 15.00
CA GLU A 555 -13.64 -9.26 14.75
C GLU A 555 -12.23 -9.79 15.04
N PRO A 556 -11.22 -9.41 14.22
CA PRO A 556 -9.87 -9.87 14.44
C PRO A 556 -9.44 -9.54 15.87
N THR A 557 -9.00 -10.56 16.59
CA THR A 557 -8.19 -10.34 17.79
C THR A 557 -6.89 -9.74 17.30
N SER A 558 -6.84 -8.44 17.33
CA SER A 558 -5.86 -7.59 16.73
C SER A 558 -4.44 -7.98 17.12
N SER A 559 -3.73 -8.53 16.21
CA SER A 559 -2.32 -8.21 16.11
C SER A 559 -2.20 -7.23 14.93
N TYR A 560 -2.09 -5.95 15.20
CA TYR A 560 -1.70 -4.96 14.20
C TYR A 560 -0.23 -5.18 13.87
N TRP A 561 0.08 -6.28 13.18
CA TRP A 561 1.44 -6.61 12.79
C TRP A 561 1.85 -5.77 11.59
N MET A 562 3.01 -5.14 11.70
CA MET A 562 3.64 -4.53 10.53
C MET A 562 3.91 -5.61 9.50
N ASN A 563 3.63 -5.30 8.22
CA ASN A 563 4.09 -6.15 7.14
C ASN A 563 5.62 -6.16 7.11
N GLU A 564 6.20 -7.34 6.87
CA GLU A 564 7.66 -7.52 6.85
C GLU A 564 8.35 -6.68 5.77
N PHE A 565 7.63 -6.34 4.69
CA PHE A 565 8.15 -5.48 3.64
C PHE A 565 8.10 -3.98 3.99
N SER A 566 7.25 -3.57 4.92
CA SER A 566 7.01 -2.15 5.16
C SER A 566 8.27 -1.42 5.59
N SER A 567 8.66 -0.41 4.82
CA SER A 567 9.79 0.44 5.19
C SER A 567 9.50 1.19 6.49
N TRP A 568 10.53 1.36 7.29
CA TRP A 568 10.49 2.06 8.56
C TRP A 568 11.62 3.10 8.63
N GLY A 569 11.43 4.11 9.43
CA GLY A 569 12.34 5.25 9.46
C GLY A 569 13.24 5.23 10.69
N THR A 570 13.99 6.24 10.88
CA THR A 570 13.71 7.67 10.66
C THR A 570 13.77 8.12 9.18
N SER A 571 13.38 9.41 8.93
CA SER A 571 13.79 10.08 7.70
C SER A 571 15.31 10.36 7.72
N PRO A 572 15.97 10.65 6.58
CA PRO A 572 17.40 10.95 6.52
C PRO A 572 17.81 12.12 7.43
N ASP A 573 16.92 13.08 7.66
CA ASP A 573 17.13 14.20 8.60
C ASP A 573 16.74 13.86 10.06
N LEU A 574 16.61 12.56 10.37
CA LEU A 574 16.35 12.00 11.71
C LEU A 574 14.99 12.41 12.33
N ARG A 575 13.99 12.73 11.52
CA ARG A 575 12.63 12.94 11.98
C ARG A 575 11.92 11.61 12.23
N LEU A 576 10.95 11.63 13.12
CA LEU A 576 10.06 10.49 13.32
C LEU A 576 9.17 10.32 12.07
N LYS A 577 9.35 9.21 11.39
CA LYS A 577 8.60 8.75 10.22
C LYS A 577 8.54 7.21 10.25
N PRO A 578 7.56 6.54 9.61
CA PRO A 578 6.32 7.08 9.06
C PRO A 578 5.41 7.68 10.14
N GLU A 579 4.50 8.58 9.76
CA GLU A 579 3.54 9.16 10.70
C GLU A 579 2.47 8.18 11.15
N ILE A 580 2.10 7.26 10.26
CA ILE A 580 0.98 6.34 10.49
C ILE A 580 1.18 5.03 9.73
N ALA A 581 0.48 3.99 10.18
CA ALA A 581 0.34 2.73 9.45
C ALA A 581 -1.14 2.46 9.16
N ALA A 582 -1.42 1.86 8.02
CA ALA A 582 -2.76 1.43 7.61
C ALA A 582 -2.70 0.01 7.00
N PRO A 583 -3.83 -0.70 6.90
CA PRO A 583 -3.87 -2.00 6.24
C PRO A 583 -3.38 -1.90 4.80
N GLY A 584 -2.36 -2.69 4.48
CA GLY A 584 -1.74 -2.73 3.16
C GLY A 584 -1.27 -4.13 2.76
N GLY A 585 -1.38 -5.13 3.66
CA GLY A 585 -1.13 -6.53 3.35
C GLY A 585 -2.40 -7.20 2.85
N ASN A 586 -2.35 -7.88 1.71
CA ASN A 586 -3.42 -8.67 1.14
C ASN A 586 -4.76 -7.91 1.02
N ILE A 587 -4.77 -6.82 0.30
CA ILE A 587 -5.94 -5.94 0.12
C ILE A 587 -6.64 -6.24 -1.19
N LEU A 588 -7.91 -6.66 -1.13
CA LEU A 588 -8.77 -6.82 -2.30
C LEU A 588 -9.20 -5.45 -2.84
N SER A 589 -9.02 -5.22 -4.14
CA SER A 589 -9.54 -4.02 -4.80
C SER A 589 -9.77 -4.25 -6.29
N SER A 590 -10.27 -3.22 -6.98
CA SER A 590 -10.53 -3.24 -8.41
C SER A 590 -9.25 -3.33 -9.23
N VAL A 591 -9.27 -4.10 -10.31
CA VAL A 591 -8.23 -4.14 -11.35
C VAL A 591 -8.87 -3.94 -12.72
N PRO A 592 -8.12 -3.54 -13.77
CA PRO A 592 -8.69 -3.28 -15.09
C PRO A 592 -9.53 -4.43 -15.63
N GLY A 593 -10.55 -4.09 -16.42
CA GLY A 593 -11.43 -5.08 -17.05
C GLY A 593 -12.67 -5.45 -16.23
N GLY A 594 -12.89 -4.81 -15.09
CA GLY A 594 -14.04 -5.07 -14.21
C GLY A 594 -13.80 -6.20 -13.20
N ASP A 595 -12.55 -6.64 -13.08
CA ASP A 595 -12.10 -7.69 -12.17
C ASP A 595 -11.61 -7.13 -10.83
N TYR A 596 -11.26 -8.03 -9.91
CA TYR A 596 -10.78 -7.71 -8.56
C TYR A 596 -9.63 -8.62 -8.20
N ASP A 597 -8.60 -8.08 -7.56
CA ASP A 597 -7.44 -8.85 -7.14
C ASP A 597 -6.87 -8.36 -5.81
N HIS A 598 -5.98 -9.17 -5.20
CA HIS A 598 -5.34 -8.89 -3.92
C HIS A 598 -3.91 -8.42 -4.12
N PHE A 599 -3.61 -7.19 -3.71
CA PHE A 599 -2.25 -6.67 -3.71
C PHE A 599 -1.77 -6.41 -2.28
N SER A 600 -0.45 -6.46 -2.11
CA SER A 600 0.22 -6.12 -0.86
C SER A 600 1.28 -5.05 -1.10
N GLY A 601 1.32 -4.04 -0.23
CA GLY A 601 2.28 -2.95 -0.32
C GLY A 601 1.90 -1.76 0.56
N THR A 602 2.86 -0.92 0.88
CA THR A 602 2.58 0.41 1.42
C THR A 602 1.77 1.26 0.43
N SER A 603 1.82 0.88 -0.86
CA SER A 603 0.95 1.41 -1.92
C SER A 603 -0.54 1.14 -1.70
N MET A 604 -0.91 0.06 -0.97
CA MET A 604 -2.31 -0.26 -0.63
C MET A 604 -2.71 0.38 0.71
N ALA A 605 -1.75 0.59 1.60
CA ALA A 605 -1.96 1.32 2.85
C ALA A 605 -2.23 2.82 2.63
N THR A 606 -1.53 3.42 1.67
CA THR A 606 -1.61 4.86 1.39
C THR A 606 -3.00 5.33 0.96
N PRO A 607 -3.70 4.68 0.01
CA PRO A 607 -5.06 5.08 -0.37
C PRO A 607 -6.10 4.89 0.75
N GLN A 608 -5.88 3.97 1.69
CA GLN A 608 -6.68 3.90 2.91
C GLN A 608 -6.58 5.24 3.67
N MET A 609 -5.36 5.73 3.86
CA MET A 609 -5.11 7.01 4.54
C MET A 609 -5.57 8.21 3.71
N ALA A 610 -5.50 8.15 2.38
CA ALA A 610 -6.06 9.21 1.52
C ALA A 610 -7.58 9.33 1.73
N GLY A 611 -8.28 8.22 1.77
CA GLY A 611 -9.70 8.19 2.10
C GLY A 611 -9.98 8.70 3.53
N ILE A 612 -9.21 8.26 4.54
CA ILE A 612 -9.33 8.78 5.92
C ILE A 612 -9.11 10.30 5.95
N SER A 613 -8.09 10.79 5.28
CA SER A 613 -7.83 12.24 5.18
C SER A 613 -9.02 12.99 4.59
N ALA A 614 -9.64 12.45 3.55
CA ALA A 614 -10.82 13.05 2.93
C ALA A 614 -12.03 13.08 3.89
N ILE A 615 -12.36 11.97 4.58
CA ILE A 615 -13.49 11.94 5.52
C ILE A 615 -13.25 12.80 6.77
N VAL A 616 -12.01 12.94 7.23
CA VAL A 616 -11.64 13.85 8.32
C VAL A 616 -11.82 15.29 7.88
N LEU A 617 -11.34 15.65 6.68
CA LEU A 617 -11.53 16.99 6.12
C LEU A 617 -13.01 17.31 5.90
N GLN A 618 -13.79 16.36 5.41
CA GLN A 618 -15.25 16.49 5.31
C GLN A 618 -15.88 16.82 6.67
N ARG A 619 -15.48 16.08 7.71
CA ARG A 619 -15.96 16.33 9.07
C ARG A 619 -15.58 17.71 9.56
N VAL A 620 -14.33 18.11 9.38
CA VAL A 620 -13.82 19.44 9.80
C VAL A 620 -14.55 20.56 9.07
N GLN A 621 -14.79 20.42 7.77
CA GLN A 621 -15.49 21.43 6.96
C GLN A 621 -16.98 21.55 7.33
N SER A 622 -17.61 20.45 7.76
CA SER A 622 -19.03 20.41 8.13
C SER A 622 -19.31 20.80 9.57
N ASP A 623 -18.31 20.88 10.43
CA ASP A 623 -18.48 21.17 11.86
C ASP A 623 -18.30 22.67 12.14
N PRO A 624 -19.31 23.37 12.66
CA PRO A 624 -19.22 24.80 13.00
C PRO A 624 -18.12 25.15 14.01
N LEU A 625 -17.61 24.18 14.77
CA LEU A 625 -16.51 24.41 15.71
C LEU A 625 -15.18 24.63 15.02
N PHE A 626 -15.03 24.16 13.75
CA PHE A 626 -13.81 24.29 12.97
C PHE A 626 -13.94 25.32 11.82
N ALA A 627 -15.15 25.81 11.55
CA ALA A 627 -15.48 26.78 10.49
C ALA A 627 -14.96 28.21 10.77
#